data_a674e53326cafd0e3709d1e163e20c5e
#
_entry.id   a674e53326cafd0e3709d1e163e20c5e
#
_cell.length_a   1.000
_cell.length_b   1.000
_cell.length_c   1.000
_cell.angle_alpha   90.00
_cell.angle_beta   90.00
_cell.angle_gamma   90.00
#
_symmetry.space_group_name_H-M   'P 1'
#
loop_
_entity.id
_entity.type
_entity.pdbx_description
1 polymer ?
#
loop_
_entity_poly.entity_id
_entity_poly.type
_entity_poly.pdbx_seq_one_letter_code
_entity_poly.pdbx_strand_id
1 'polypeptide(L)'
;MSKGKTAVVTGGSRGIGEAIVYKLASMGANVAVIYAGNAAAAERVCEKCRREYGVEAKSYQCNVADFSAAKETVAQIKADFGTAQILVNNAGITRDGLLAMMKEEDFDAVLNTNLKGTFNMIRHMTGLFIRAREGAIVNITSVAGMMGNAGQSNYSASKAGLIGLTKSVAKELAPKGIRCNAVAPGFIATDMTGNQTDNPLLNRIPLGKMGEADDVADAVAYLVTAKYVTGEVLRVDGGIAM
;
A
#
# COMPACT_ATOMS: atom_id res chain seq x y z
N MET A 1 6.47 -2.62 17.81
CA MET A 1 5.81 -3.80 18.36
C MET A 1 4.36 -3.74 17.94
N SER A 2 3.95 -4.65 17.05
CA SER A 2 2.59 -4.66 16.46
C SER A 2 1.68 -5.71 17.12
N LYS A 3 2.19 -6.43 18.14
CA LYS A 3 1.45 -7.50 18.81
C LYS A 3 0.12 -6.99 19.37
N GLY A 4 -0.97 -7.67 18.99
CA GLY A 4 -2.32 -7.30 19.38
C GLY A 4 -2.93 -6.11 18.63
N LYS A 5 -2.21 -5.51 17.65
CA LYS A 5 -2.77 -4.48 16.77
C LYS A 5 -3.37 -5.13 15.53
N THR A 6 -4.31 -4.44 14.90
CA THR A 6 -4.87 -4.87 13.62
C THR A 6 -4.33 -3.99 12.50
N ALA A 7 -3.81 -4.64 11.46
CA ALA A 7 -3.34 -4.02 10.24
C ALA A 7 -4.31 -4.30 9.09
N VAL A 8 -4.69 -3.25 8.39
CA VAL A 8 -5.50 -3.31 7.16
C VAL A 8 -4.57 -3.09 5.97
N VAL A 9 -4.52 -4.06 5.03
CA VAL A 9 -3.67 -3.99 3.85
C VAL A 9 -4.52 -4.09 2.60
N THR A 10 -4.56 -3.03 1.79
CA THR A 10 -5.27 -3.05 0.51
C THR A 10 -4.41 -3.68 -0.58
N GLY A 11 -5.01 -4.49 -1.46
CA GLY A 11 -4.27 -5.25 -2.46
C GLY A 11 -3.34 -6.31 -1.84
N GLY A 12 -3.72 -6.86 -0.68
CA GLY A 12 -2.87 -7.77 0.12
C GLY A 12 -2.83 -9.22 -0.36
N SER A 13 -3.44 -9.56 -1.50
CA SER A 13 -3.58 -10.96 -1.95
C SER A 13 -2.43 -11.47 -2.80
N ARG A 14 -1.48 -10.63 -3.22
CA ARG A 14 -0.30 -10.99 -4.04
C ARG A 14 0.81 -9.94 -3.99
N GLY A 15 1.99 -10.31 -4.46
CA GLY A 15 3.13 -9.42 -4.69
C GLY A 15 3.53 -8.61 -3.45
N ILE A 16 3.80 -7.32 -3.60
CA ILE A 16 4.20 -6.43 -2.51
C ILE A 16 3.19 -6.46 -1.35
N GLY A 17 1.89 -6.44 -1.67
CA GLY A 17 0.85 -6.45 -0.63
C GLY A 17 0.85 -7.71 0.20
N GLU A 18 1.05 -8.87 -0.41
CA GLU A 18 1.18 -10.17 0.28
C GLU A 18 2.41 -10.21 1.19
N ALA A 19 3.57 -9.76 0.70
CA ALA A 19 4.79 -9.65 1.51
C ALA A 19 4.60 -8.73 2.74
N ILE A 20 3.92 -7.59 2.54
CA ILE A 20 3.57 -6.67 3.64
C ILE A 20 2.66 -7.35 4.67
N VAL A 21 1.64 -8.12 4.21
CA VAL A 21 0.75 -8.87 5.10
C VAL A 21 1.55 -9.86 5.95
N TYR A 22 2.41 -10.67 5.34
CA TYR A 22 3.23 -11.64 6.07
C TYR A 22 4.20 -10.97 7.04
N LYS A 23 4.81 -9.87 6.63
CA LYS A 23 5.71 -9.11 7.51
C LYS A 23 4.99 -8.58 8.74
N LEU A 24 3.82 -7.97 8.58
CA LEU A 24 3.05 -7.45 9.71
C LEU A 24 2.51 -8.58 10.61
N ALA A 25 2.07 -9.70 10.01
CA ALA A 25 1.65 -10.89 10.74
C ALA A 25 2.80 -11.49 11.58
N SER A 26 4.02 -11.59 11.01
CA SER A 26 5.20 -12.08 11.72
C SER A 26 5.60 -11.19 12.90
N MET A 27 5.20 -9.91 12.89
CA MET A 27 5.36 -8.97 14.00
C MET A 27 4.23 -9.07 15.05
N GLY A 28 3.31 -10.01 14.89
CA GLY A 28 2.19 -10.29 15.79
C GLY A 28 0.96 -9.39 15.58
N ALA A 29 0.84 -8.73 14.42
CA ALA A 29 -0.37 -7.99 14.09
C ALA A 29 -1.45 -8.93 13.53
N ASN A 30 -2.70 -8.76 13.95
CA ASN A 30 -3.84 -9.29 13.22
C ASN A 30 -3.96 -8.60 11.87
N VAL A 31 -4.45 -9.27 10.83
CA VAL A 31 -4.44 -8.72 9.48
C VAL A 31 -5.82 -8.80 8.81
N ALA A 32 -6.28 -7.67 8.28
CA ALA A 32 -7.42 -7.55 7.39
C ALA A 32 -6.90 -7.37 5.95
N VAL A 33 -7.05 -8.39 5.12
CA VAL A 33 -6.55 -8.45 3.74
C VAL A 33 -7.64 -7.99 2.80
N ILE A 34 -7.49 -6.78 2.22
CA ILE A 34 -8.45 -6.28 1.23
C ILE A 34 -8.00 -6.67 -0.18
N TYR A 35 -8.90 -7.24 -0.96
CA TYR A 35 -8.68 -7.65 -2.35
C TYR A 35 -9.84 -7.23 -3.27
N ALA A 36 -9.59 -7.12 -4.57
CA ALA A 36 -10.63 -6.76 -5.54
C ALA A 36 -11.29 -7.98 -6.19
N GLY A 37 -10.52 -8.91 -6.74
CA GLY A 37 -11.08 -9.97 -7.59
C GLY A 37 -10.72 -11.41 -7.21
N ASN A 38 -9.55 -11.68 -6.62
CA ASN A 38 -9.10 -13.06 -6.39
C ASN A 38 -9.28 -13.47 -4.91
N ALA A 39 -10.46 -13.98 -4.60
CA ALA A 39 -10.80 -14.45 -3.25
C ALA A 39 -9.92 -15.61 -2.78
N ALA A 40 -9.64 -16.58 -3.66
CA ALA A 40 -8.83 -17.74 -3.32
C ALA A 40 -7.38 -17.34 -2.95
N ALA A 41 -6.80 -16.36 -3.67
CA ALA A 41 -5.47 -15.84 -3.33
C ALA A 41 -5.49 -15.12 -1.97
N ALA A 42 -6.49 -14.29 -1.71
CA ALA A 42 -6.61 -13.59 -0.43
C ALA A 42 -6.79 -14.55 0.75
N GLU A 43 -7.60 -15.61 0.56
CA GLU A 43 -7.80 -16.61 1.60
C GLU A 43 -6.52 -17.43 1.88
N ARG A 44 -5.77 -17.85 0.85
CA ARG A 44 -4.45 -18.49 1.05
C ARG A 44 -3.51 -17.65 1.89
N VAL A 45 -3.48 -16.32 1.66
CA VAL A 45 -2.67 -15.40 2.46
C VAL A 45 -3.13 -15.40 3.92
N CYS A 46 -4.44 -15.33 4.16
CA CYS A 46 -5.01 -15.37 5.51
C CYS A 46 -4.73 -16.70 6.22
N GLU A 47 -4.91 -17.84 5.53
CA GLU A 47 -4.61 -19.16 6.06
C GLU A 47 -3.14 -19.30 6.49
N LYS A 48 -2.21 -18.82 5.66
CA LYS A 48 -0.79 -18.80 6.00
C LYS A 48 -0.53 -17.95 7.25
N CYS A 49 -1.15 -16.77 7.35
CA CYS A 49 -1.01 -15.90 8.52
C CYS A 49 -1.49 -16.60 9.80
N ARG A 50 -2.64 -17.25 9.76
CA ARG A 50 -3.19 -17.99 10.90
C ARG A 50 -2.30 -19.15 11.30
N ARG A 51 -1.84 -19.95 10.32
CA ARG A 51 -1.06 -21.17 10.55
C ARG A 51 0.36 -20.89 11.04
N GLU A 52 1.08 -19.94 10.39
CA GLU A 52 2.50 -19.74 10.62
C GLU A 52 2.80 -18.70 11.70
N TYR A 53 1.92 -17.69 11.86
CA TYR A 53 2.15 -16.60 12.81
C TYR A 53 1.19 -16.57 13.98
N GLY A 54 0.15 -17.42 13.97
CA GLY A 54 -0.81 -17.53 15.08
C GLY A 54 -1.64 -16.28 15.32
N VAL A 55 -1.85 -15.43 14.29
CA VAL A 55 -2.63 -14.20 14.37
C VAL A 55 -4.01 -14.38 13.75
N GLU A 56 -4.95 -13.50 14.09
CA GLU A 56 -6.22 -13.43 13.38
C GLU A 56 -5.99 -12.83 11.99
N ALA A 57 -6.57 -13.45 10.95
CA ALA A 57 -6.49 -12.99 9.58
C ALA A 57 -7.80 -13.24 8.87
N LYS A 58 -8.36 -12.20 8.24
CA LYS A 58 -9.59 -12.25 7.45
C LYS A 58 -9.43 -11.50 6.14
N SER A 59 -10.09 -11.99 5.09
CA SER A 59 -10.09 -11.37 3.77
C SER A 59 -11.40 -10.62 3.52
N TYR A 60 -11.33 -9.48 2.81
CA TYR A 60 -12.48 -8.62 2.48
C TYR A 60 -12.43 -8.24 1.01
N GLN A 61 -13.50 -8.51 0.29
CA GLN A 61 -13.62 -8.05 -1.09
C GLN A 61 -14.05 -6.59 -1.11
N CYS A 62 -13.25 -5.73 -1.75
CA CYS A 62 -13.58 -4.32 -1.87
C CYS A 62 -12.91 -3.69 -3.10
N ASN A 63 -13.70 -3.00 -3.92
CA ASN A 63 -13.17 -2.02 -4.85
C ASN A 63 -12.93 -0.72 -4.08
N VAL A 64 -11.67 -0.42 -3.75
CA VAL A 64 -11.31 0.77 -2.97
C VAL A 64 -11.66 2.09 -3.67
N ALA A 65 -11.83 2.10 -5.00
CA ALA A 65 -12.27 3.27 -5.76
C ALA A 65 -13.72 3.67 -5.44
N ASP A 66 -14.53 2.72 -4.96
CA ASP A 66 -15.91 2.97 -4.52
C ASP A 66 -15.92 3.44 -3.06
N PHE A 67 -16.39 4.67 -2.85
CA PHE A 67 -16.42 5.31 -1.54
C PHE A 67 -17.33 4.59 -0.54
N SER A 68 -18.48 4.10 -1.01
CA SER A 68 -19.46 3.40 -0.17
C SER A 68 -18.98 1.99 0.17
N ALA A 69 -18.44 1.25 -0.79
CA ALA A 69 -17.85 -0.07 -0.55
C ALA A 69 -16.68 0.00 0.45
N ALA A 70 -15.82 1.01 0.33
CA ALA A 70 -14.74 1.24 1.29
C ALA A 70 -15.28 1.51 2.71
N LYS A 71 -16.36 2.30 2.84
CA LYS A 71 -17.03 2.56 4.12
C LYS A 71 -17.58 1.29 4.76
N GLU A 72 -18.29 0.48 3.98
CA GLU A 72 -18.87 -0.77 4.43
C GLU A 72 -17.80 -1.78 4.86
N THR A 73 -16.73 -1.90 4.07
CA THR A 73 -15.59 -2.77 4.39
C THR A 73 -14.91 -2.35 5.70
N VAL A 74 -14.69 -1.07 5.92
CA VAL A 74 -14.12 -0.58 7.19
C VAL A 74 -15.07 -0.85 8.36
N ALA A 75 -16.39 -0.76 8.16
CA ALA A 75 -17.36 -1.11 9.20
C ALA A 75 -17.32 -2.61 9.54
N GLN A 76 -17.20 -3.49 8.55
CA GLN A 76 -17.02 -4.93 8.75
C GLN A 76 -15.71 -5.25 9.51
N ILE A 77 -14.60 -4.65 9.09
CA ILE A 77 -13.30 -4.81 9.79
C ILE A 77 -13.42 -4.38 11.25
N LYS A 78 -14.10 -3.27 11.52
CA LYS A 78 -14.36 -2.83 12.90
C LYS A 78 -15.22 -3.83 13.68
N ALA A 79 -16.23 -4.43 13.06
CA ALA A 79 -17.07 -5.44 13.72
C ALA A 79 -16.27 -6.70 14.07
N ASP A 80 -15.38 -7.13 13.16
CA ASP A 80 -14.58 -8.34 13.32
C ASP A 80 -13.40 -8.19 14.30
N PHE A 81 -12.68 -7.07 14.24
CA PHE A 81 -11.45 -6.86 15.01
C PHE A 81 -11.60 -5.82 16.15
N GLY A 82 -12.76 -5.19 16.27
CA GLY A 82 -12.99 -4.12 17.26
C GLY A 82 -12.32 -2.79 16.90
N THR A 83 -11.05 -2.83 16.49
CA THR A 83 -10.25 -1.64 16.13
C THR A 83 -9.20 -1.99 15.08
N ALA A 84 -8.60 -0.95 14.48
CA ALA A 84 -7.43 -1.11 13.62
C ALA A 84 -6.49 0.11 13.81
N GLN A 85 -5.20 -0.16 13.91
CA GLN A 85 -4.17 0.86 14.17
C GLN A 85 -3.19 1.05 13.01
N ILE A 86 -3.20 0.14 12.03
CA ILE A 86 -2.30 0.19 10.89
C ILE A 86 -3.12 0.13 9.61
N LEU A 87 -2.83 1.04 8.67
CA LEU A 87 -3.38 1.00 7.32
C LEU A 87 -2.24 1.06 6.33
N VAL A 88 -2.16 0.07 5.44
CA VAL A 88 -1.25 0.07 4.30
C VAL A 88 -2.07 0.15 3.02
N ASN A 89 -1.98 1.28 2.34
CA ASN A 89 -2.61 1.51 1.05
C ASN A 89 -1.66 1.06 -0.05
N ASN A 90 -1.82 -0.21 -0.48
CA ASN A 90 -1.02 -0.82 -1.53
C ASN A 90 -1.82 -1.12 -2.79
N ALA A 91 -3.15 -1.19 -2.73
CA ALA A 91 -3.98 -1.42 -3.92
C ALA A 91 -3.67 -0.41 -5.02
N GLY A 92 -3.44 -0.91 -6.23
CA GLY A 92 -3.15 -0.07 -7.38
C GLY A 92 -3.18 -0.87 -8.68
N ILE A 93 -3.40 -0.15 -9.76
CA ILE A 93 -3.39 -0.67 -11.13
C ILE A 93 -2.51 0.20 -12.01
N THR A 94 -2.08 -0.36 -13.15
CA THR A 94 -1.48 0.37 -14.26
C THR A 94 -2.37 0.22 -15.50
N ARG A 95 -2.38 1.23 -16.34
CA ARG A 95 -2.94 1.24 -17.69
C ARG A 95 -1.99 2.07 -18.55
N ASP A 96 -0.92 1.42 -18.97
CA ASP A 96 0.18 2.08 -19.65
C ASP A 96 -0.17 2.38 -21.11
N GLY A 97 0.24 3.55 -21.58
CA GLY A 97 0.03 4.02 -22.95
C GLY A 97 0.69 5.37 -23.18
N LEU A 98 1.16 5.62 -24.39
CA LEU A 98 1.69 6.94 -24.74
C LEU A 98 0.59 8.00 -24.61
N LEU A 99 0.94 9.20 -24.14
CA LEU A 99 -0.02 10.26 -23.83
C LEU A 99 -1.00 10.54 -24.99
N ALA A 100 -0.52 10.58 -26.22
CA ALA A 100 -1.34 10.85 -27.40
C ALA A 100 -2.38 9.73 -27.70
N MET A 101 -2.24 8.54 -27.12
CA MET A 101 -3.11 7.39 -27.33
C MET A 101 -3.82 6.94 -26.04
N MET A 102 -3.54 7.58 -24.92
CA MET A 102 -4.13 7.23 -23.63
C MET A 102 -5.61 7.57 -23.63
N LYS A 103 -6.44 6.59 -23.30
CA LYS A 103 -7.88 6.79 -23.18
C LYS A 103 -8.23 7.45 -21.84
N GLU A 104 -9.27 8.28 -21.84
CA GLU A 104 -9.80 8.93 -20.65
C GLU A 104 -10.18 7.89 -19.57
N GLU A 105 -10.80 6.78 -19.99
CA GLU A 105 -11.23 5.71 -19.08
C GLU A 105 -10.03 5.04 -18.38
N ASP A 106 -8.89 4.89 -19.08
CA ASP A 106 -7.68 4.31 -18.51
C ASP A 106 -7.02 5.30 -17.53
N PHE A 107 -7.05 6.59 -17.85
CA PHE A 107 -6.57 7.64 -16.94
C PHE A 107 -7.40 7.67 -15.66
N ASP A 108 -8.72 7.73 -15.79
CA ASP A 108 -9.65 7.77 -14.67
C ASP A 108 -9.61 6.51 -13.81
N ALA A 109 -9.54 5.34 -14.42
CA ALA A 109 -9.45 4.07 -13.69
C ALA A 109 -8.21 4.04 -12.78
N VAL A 110 -7.06 4.52 -13.28
CA VAL A 110 -5.81 4.56 -12.50
C VAL A 110 -5.91 5.59 -11.37
N LEU A 111 -6.38 6.80 -11.63
CA LEU A 111 -6.56 7.82 -10.59
C LEU A 111 -7.59 7.40 -9.54
N ASN A 112 -8.70 6.84 -9.97
CA ASN A 112 -9.76 6.40 -9.06
C ASN A 112 -9.29 5.25 -8.16
N THR A 113 -8.53 4.30 -8.68
CA THR A 113 -8.04 3.18 -7.86
C THR A 113 -6.88 3.62 -6.97
N ASN A 114 -5.83 4.21 -7.56
CA ASN A 114 -4.57 4.42 -6.86
C ASN A 114 -4.66 5.61 -5.88
N LEU A 115 -5.25 6.74 -6.30
CA LEU A 115 -5.27 7.97 -5.50
C LEU A 115 -6.56 8.09 -4.71
N LYS A 116 -7.72 8.09 -5.38
CA LYS A 116 -9.02 8.22 -4.71
C LYS A 116 -9.30 7.03 -3.78
N GLY A 117 -8.95 5.80 -4.19
CA GLY A 117 -9.09 4.61 -3.34
C GLY A 117 -8.28 4.72 -2.04
N THR A 118 -7.05 5.22 -2.12
CA THR A 118 -6.24 5.52 -0.92
C THR A 118 -6.90 6.57 -0.03
N PHE A 119 -7.40 7.66 -0.63
CA PHE A 119 -8.17 8.68 0.11
C PHE A 119 -9.40 8.06 0.79
N ASN A 120 -10.19 7.25 0.10
CA ASN A 120 -11.38 6.60 0.65
C ASN A 120 -11.03 5.78 1.90
N MET A 121 -9.99 4.94 1.82
CA MET A 121 -9.56 4.11 2.94
C MET A 121 -9.09 4.96 4.13
N ILE A 122 -8.24 5.96 3.89
CA ILE A 122 -7.79 6.88 4.95
C ILE A 122 -9.00 7.58 5.59
N ARG A 123 -9.91 8.13 4.78
CA ARG A 123 -11.09 8.86 5.25
C ARG A 123 -11.96 8.01 6.17
N HIS A 124 -12.22 6.76 5.81
CA HIS A 124 -13.08 5.88 6.62
C HIS A 124 -12.37 5.30 7.84
N MET A 125 -11.06 5.05 7.77
CA MET A 125 -10.25 4.56 8.88
C MET A 125 -9.92 5.63 9.93
N THR A 126 -9.90 6.92 9.55
CA THR A 126 -9.52 8.04 10.44
C THR A 126 -10.29 8.03 11.75
N GLY A 127 -11.58 7.73 11.74
CA GLY A 127 -12.40 7.65 12.96
C GLY A 127 -11.98 6.54 13.93
N LEU A 128 -11.40 5.43 13.43
CA LEU A 128 -10.86 4.35 14.25
C LEU A 128 -9.56 4.79 14.92
N PHE A 129 -8.66 5.40 14.15
CA PHE A 129 -7.36 5.91 14.64
C PHE A 129 -7.53 7.01 15.71
N ILE A 130 -8.44 7.96 15.49
CA ILE A 130 -8.71 9.05 16.47
C ILE A 130 -9.22 8.47 17.78
N ARG A 131 -10.11 7.48 17.75
CA ARG A 131 -10.60 6.81 18.96
C ARG A 131 -9.51 6.04 19.68
N ALA A 132 -8.65 5.34 18.93
CA ALA A 132 -7.51 4.62 19.49
C ALA A 132 -6.40 5.55 20.00
N ARG A 133 -6.41 6.83 19.60
CA ARG A 133 -5.31 7.80 19.79
C ARG A 133 -3.96 7.26 19.29
N GLU A 134 -4.02 6.41 18.30
CA GLU A 134 -2.89 5.76 17.69
C GLU A 134 -3.22 5.38 16.25
N GLY A 135 -2.30 5.63 15.33
CA GLY A 135 -2.42 5.21 13.94
C GLY A 135 -1.10 5.29 13.19
N ALA A 136 -0.88 4.30 12.32
CA ALA A 136 0.22 4.30 11.37
C ALA A 136 -0.35 4.05 9.97
N ILE A 137 -0.27 5.04 9.11
CA ILE A 137 -0.69 4.98 7.72
C ILE A 137 0.56 4.92 6.85
N VAL A 138 0.63 3.93 5.95
CA VAL A 138 1.70 3.82 4.95
C VAL A 138 1.09 3.71 3.57
N ASN A 139 1.41 4.64 2.69
CA ASN A 139 0.94 4.66 1.31
C ASN A 139 2.03 4.13 0.37
N ILE A 140 1.72 3.15 -0.46
CA ILE A 140 2.67 2.64 -1.46
C ILE A 140 2.57 3.51 -2.71
N THR A 141 3.53 4.43 -2.84
CA THR A 141 3.70 5.25 -4.04
C THR A 141 4.61 4.55 -5.07
N SER A 142 5.48 5.24 -5.75
CA SER A 142 6.46 4.70 -6.71
C SER A 142 7.50 5.76 -7.03
N VAL A 143 8.69 5.36 -7.47
CA VAL A 143 9.64 6.27 -8.11
C VAL A 143 9.05 6.95 -9.36
N ALA A 144 8.12 6.30 -10.06
CA ALA A 144 7.39 6.92 -11.17
C ALA A 144 6.59 8.16 -10.74
N GLY A 145 6.12 8.22 -9.48
CA GLY A 145 5.49 9.41 -8.91
C GLY A 145 6.46 10.54 -8.57
N MET A 146 7.76 10.25 -8.51
CA MET A 146 8.81 11.23 -8.21
C MET A 146 9.48 11.77 -9.48
N MET A 147 9.75 10.89 -10.45
CA MET A 147 10.55 11.20 -11.66
C MET A 147 9.70 11.29 -12.93
N GLY A 148 8.48 10.75 -12.91
CA GLY A 148 7.73 10.44 -14.11
C GLY A 148 8.26 9.19 -14.82
N ASN A 149 7.44 8.61 -15.70
CA ASN A 149 7.84 7.53 -16.59
C ASN A 149 7.07 7.65 -17.90
N ALA A 150 7.76 7.56 -19.03
CA ALA A 150 7.14 7.61 -20.35
C ALA A 150 6.12 6.46 -20.49
N GLY A 151 4.94 6.76 -21.04
CA GLY A 151 3.84 5.79 -21.13
C GLY A 151 3.02 5.58 -19.86
N GLN A 152 3.37 6.28 -18.76
CA GLN A 152 2.70 6.15 -17.45
C GLN A 152 2.22 7.49 -16.91
N SER A 153 1.72 8.39 -17.73
CA SER A 153 1.28 9.72 -17.27
C SER A 153 0.17 9.64 -16.21
N ASN A 154 -0.80 8.73 -16.37
CA ASN A 154 -1.85 8.44 -15.39
C ASN A 154 -1.28 7.85 -14.08
N TYR A 155 -0.44 6.81 -14.19
CA TYR A 155 0.17 6.14 -13.06
C TYR A 155 1.08 7.10 -12.27
N SER A 156 1.98 7.79 -12.97
CA SER A 156 2.88 8.78 -12.37
C SER A 156 2.11 9.89 -11.65
N ALA A 157 1.07 10.44 -12.29
CA ALA A 157 0.19 11.44 -11.66
C ALA A 157 -0.47 10.90 -10.39
N SER A 158 -1.01 9.67 -10.43
CA SER A 158 -1.64 9.04 -9.27
C SER A 158 -0.66 8.85 -8.11
N LYS A 159 0.57 8.41 -8.42
CA LYS A 159 1.61 8.15 -7.41
C LYS A 159 2.25 9.45 -6.87
N ALA A 160 2.37 10.48 -7.69
CA ALA A 160 2.74 11.83 -7.24
C ALA A 160 1.66 12.43 -6.33
N GLY A 161 0.38 12.26 -6.68
CA GLY A 161 -0.75 12.68 -5.83
C GLY A 161 -0.73 12.03 -4.45
N LEU A 162 -0.30 10.77 -4.35
CA LEU A 162 -0.14 10.09 -3.05
C LEU A 162 0.92 10.75 -2.16
N ILE A 163 1.98 11.31 -2.74
CA ILE A 163 3.01 12.04 -1.99
C ILE A 163 2.40 13.28 -1.34
N GLY A 164 1.64 14.06 -2.11
CA GLY A 164 0.93 15.23 -1.60
C GLY A 164 -0.11 14.86 -0.52
N LEU A 165 -0.93 13.83 -0.79
CA LEU A 165 -1.91 13.31 0.16
C LEU A 165 -1.25 12.86 1.47
N THR A 166 -0.14 12.12 1.40
CA THR A 166 0.62 11.66 2.56
C THR A 166 1.04 12.81 3.46
N LYS A 167 1.63 13.86 2.87
CA LYS A 167 2.11 15.03 3.63
C LYS A 167 0.99 15.83 4.26
N SER A 168 -0.14 15.98 3.56
CA SER A 168 -1.33 16.67 4.08
C SER A 168 -1.95 15.92 5.24
N VAL A 169 -2.17 14.61 5.08
CA VAL A 169 -2.72 13.73 6.12
C VAL A 169 -1.79 13.68 7.34
N ALA A 170 -0.48 13.63 7.13
CA ALA A 170 0.51 13.65 8.21
C ALA A 170 0.37 14.90 9.07
N LYS A 171 0.27 16.08 8.46
CA LYS A 171 0.10 17.37 9.17
C LYS A 171 -1.23 17.44 9.91
N GLU A 172 -2.31 16.98 9.29
CA GLU A 172 -3.66 17.07 9.84
C GLU A 172 -3.86 16.12 11.03
N LEU A 173 -3.30 14.91 10.96
CA LEU A 173 -3.56 13.85 11.93
C LEU A 173 -2.48 13.70 13.02
N ALA A 174 -1.29 14.30 12.84
CA ALA A 174 -0.20 14.23 13.84
C ALA A 174 -0.64 14.73 15.24
N PRO A 175 -1.43 15.81 15.39
CA PRO A 175 -1.92 16.24 16.72
C PRO A 175 -2.83 15.20 17.40
N LYS A 176 -3.30 14.20 16.67
CA LYS A 176 -4.12 13.10 17.19
C LYS A 176 -3.30 11.80 17.47
N GLY A 177 -1.97 11.88 17.36
CA GLY A 177 -1.08 10.73 17.55
C GLY A 177 -1.04 9.77 16.34
N ILE A 178 -1.47 10.21 15.16
CA ILE A 178 -1.55 9.40 13.95
C ILE A 178 -0.45 9.84 12.99
N ARG A 179 0.36 8.90 12.50
CA ARG A 179 1.43 9.13 11.54
C ARG A 179 1.00 8.68 10.16
N CYS A 180 1.45 9.39 9.13
CA CYS A 180 1.21 9.04 7.74
C CYS A 180 2.50 9.21 6.96
N ASN A 181 2.97 8.13 6.34
CA ASN A 181 4.18 8.09 5.54
C ASN A 181 3.93 7.38 4.21
N ALA A 182 4.89 7.44 3.32
CA ALA A 182 4.85 6.69 2.07
C ALA A 182 6.13 5.87 1.87
N VAL A 183 6.00 4.78 1.12
CA VAL A 183 7.14 4.05 0.53
C VAL A 183 7.07 4.26 -0.98
N ALA A 184 8.20 4.57 -1.60
CA ALA A 184 8.36 4.71 -3.04
C ALA A 184 9.23 3.57 -3.58
N PRO A 185 8.63 2.43 -3.99
CA PRO A 185 9.38 1.35 -4.61
C PRO A 185 9.90 1.76 -5.98
N GLY A 186 11.09 1.23 -6.32
CA GLY A 186 11.62 1.20 -7.68
C GLY A 186 11.11 -0.01 -8.46
N PHE A 187 12.02 -0.67 -9.19
CA PHE A 187 11.72 -1.93 -9.87
C PHE A 187 11.79 -3.09 -8.89
N ILE A 188 10.64 -3.67 -8.59
CA ILE A 188 10.48 -4.78 -7.66
C ILE A 188 10.07 -6.02 -8.44
N ALA A 189 10.78 -7.13 -8.23
CA ALA A 189 10.44 -8.43 -8.80
C ALA A 189 9.11 -8.92 -8.22
N THR A 190 8.11 -9.02 -9.06
CA THR A 190 6.77 -9.53 -8.74
C THR A 190 6.21 -10.25 -9.95
N ASP A 191 5.14 -11.01 -9.80
CA ASP A 191 4.43 -11.65 -10.93
C ASP A 191 4.02 -10.64 -12.03
N MET A 192 3.86 -9.36 -11.66
CA MET A 192 3.51 -8.30 -12.62
C MET A 192 4.70 -7.81 -13.46
N THR A 193 5.91 -7.90 -12.94
CA THR A 193 7.13 -7.42 -13.61
C THR A 193 7.87 -8.53 -14.34
N GLY A 194 7.58 -9.79 -14.03
CA GLY A 194 8.25 -10.97 -14.58
C GLY A 194 9.74 -11.05 -14.18
N ASN A 195 10.38 -12.18 -14.46
CA ASN A 195 11.83 -12.36 -14.32
C ASN A 195 12.52 -11.78 -15.58
N GLN A 196 12.73 -10.48 -15.61
CA GLN A 196 13.41 -9.79 -16.71
C GLN A 196 14.90 -9.62 -16.37
N THR A 197 15.68 -10.68 -16.43
CA THR A 197 17.14 -10.62 -16.23
C THR A 197 17.87 -9.77 -17.28
N ASP A 198 17.29 -9.60 -18.47
CA ASP A 198 17.87 -8.85 -19.59
C ASP A 198 17.19 -7.49 -19.83
N ASN A 199 16.56 -6.91 -18.81
CA ASN A 199 15.89 -5.62 -18.97
C ASN A 199 16.92 -4.47 -18.97
N PRO A 200 16.99 -3.64 -20.04
CA PRO A 200 17.88 -2.48 -20.09
C PRO A 200 17.69 -1.50 -18.93
N LEU A 201 16.54 -1.51 -18.26
CA LEU A 201 16.28 -0.69 -17.09
C LEU A 201 17.14 -1.09 -15.88
N LEU A 202 17.62 -2.34 -15.81
CA LEU A 202 18.53 -2.77 -14.71
C LEU A 202 19.83 -1.95 -14.71
N ASN A 203 20.32 -1.57 -15.89
CA ASN A 203 21.52 -0.74 -16.04
C ASN A 203 21.35 0.69 -15.47
N ARG A 204 20.10 1.09 -15.18
CA ARG A 204 19.78 2.40 -14.60
C ARG A 204 19.66 2.33 -13.07
N ILE A 205 19.68 1.12 -12.49
CA ILE A 205 19.61 0.92 -11.04
C ILE A 205 21.04 0.89 -10.50
N PRO A 206 21.48 1.82 -9.66
CA PRO A 206 22.85 1.84 -9.12
C PRO A 206 23.25 0.54 -8.41
N LEU A 207 22.32 -0.15 -7.72
CA LEU A 207 22.59 -1.46 -7.12
C LEU A 207 22.64 -2.61 -8.13
N GLY A 208 22.37 -2.38 -9.42
CA GLY A 208 22.50 -3.34 -10.52
C GLY A 208 21.50 -4.50 -10.48
N LYS A 209 20.49 -4.46 -9.64
CA LYS A 209 19.47 -5.52 -9.49
C LYS A 209 18.11 -4.95 -9.14
N MET A 210 17.05 -5.70 -9.43
CA MET A 210 15.71 -5.42 -8.91
C MET A 210 15.67 -5.65 -7.40
N GLY A 211 14.81 -4.90 -6.71
CA GLY A 211 14.42 -5.21 -5.34
C GLY A 211 13.41 -6.35 -5.29
N GLU A 212 13.20 -6.88 -4.10
CA GLU A 212 12.20 -7.90 -3.82
C GLU A 212 11.01 -7.31 -3.06
N ALA A 213 9.88 -8.01 -3.05
CA ALA A 213 8.68 -7.56 -2.33
C ALA A 213 8.97 -7.41 -0.82
N ASP A 214 9.87 -8.23 -0.28
CA ASP A 214 10.28 -8.18 1.12
C ASP A 214 11.08 -6.90 1.46
N ASP A 215 11.85 -6.33 0.54
CA ASP A 215 12.54 -5.06 0.76
C ASP A 215 11.52 -3.94 1.03
N VAL A 216 10.40 -3.96 0.30
CA VAL A 216 9.30 -2.99 0.49
C VAL A 216 8.55 -3.28 1.80
N ALA A 217 8.33 -4.55 2.13
CA ALA A 217 7.67 -4.95 3.37
C ALA A 217 8.50 -4.54 4.61
N ASP A 218 9.83 -4.62 4.55
CA ASP A 218 10.73 -4.16 5.61
C ASP A 218 10.66 -2.64 5.82
N ALA A 219 10.62 -1.88 4.72
CA ALA A 219 10.43 -0.42 4.80
C ALA A 219 9.07 -0.06 5.42
N VAL A 220 8.00 -0.78 5.07
CA VAL A 220 6.67 -0.61 5.69
C VAL A 220 6.74 -0.92 7.18
N ALA A 221 7.36 -2.03 7.58
CA ALA A 221 7.52 -2.43 8.98
C ALA A 221 8.29 -1.37 9.79
N TYR A 222 9.35 -0.81 9.20
CA TYR A 222 10.06 0.33 9.81
C TYR A 222 9.13 1.52 10.03
N LEU A 223 8.41 1.97 9.00
CA LEU A 223 7.53 3.15 9.11
C LEU A 223 6.34 2.92 10.07
N VAL A 224 5.86 1.69 10.18
CA VAL A 224 4.82 1.32 11.16
C VAL A 224 5.34 1.47 12.59
N THR A 225 6.61 1.15 12.86
CA THR A 225 7.21 1.16 14.20
C THR A 225 7.94 2.43 14.56
N ALA A 226 8.41 3.21 13.58
CA ALA A 226 9.19 4.45 13.78
C ALA A 226 8.31 5.57 14.33
N LYS A 227 8.36 5.81 15.65
CA LYS A 227 7.45 6.71 16.37
C LYS A 227 7.64 8.21 16.05
N TYR A 228 8.79 8.60 15.54
CA TYR A 228 9.15 10.01 15.28
C TYR A 228 9.31 10.31 13.79
N VAL A 229 8.64 9.49 12.92
CA VAL A 229 8.66 9.66 11.46
C VAL A 229 7.23 9.85 10.97
N THR A 230 6.94 11.01 10.38
CA THR A 230 5.65 11.31 9.73
C THR A 230 5.84 12.29 8.58
N GLY A 231 5.08 12.14 7.50
CA GLY A 231 5.19 12.95 6.28
C GLY A 231 6.34 12.53 5.36
N GLU A 232 7.05 11.45 5.68
CA GLU A 232 8.22 10.97 4.93
C GLU A 232 7.80 10.14 3.71
N VAL A 233 8.65 10.17 2.67
CA VAL A 233 8.56 9.32 1.48
C VAL A 233 9.87 8.52 1.40
N LEU A 234 9.85 7.31 1.94
CA LEU A 234 11.00 6.42 1.97
C LEU A 234 11.16 5.70 0.63
N ARG A 235 12.27 5.92 -0.05
CA ARG A 235 12.59 5.22 -1.30
C ARG A 235 13.14 3.83 -1.01
N VAL A 236 12.69 2.85 -1.81
CA VAL A 236 13.17 1.46 -1.83
C VAL A 236 13.38 1.11 -3.31
N ASP A 237 14.46 1.63 -3.89
CA ASP A 237 14.58 1.77 -5.34
C ASP A 237 15.96 1.41 -5.90
N GLY A 238 16.87 0.92 -5.08
CA GLY A 238 18.25 0.62 -5.49
C GLY A 238 19.03 1.84 -5.97
N GLY A 239 18.54 3.05 -5.68
CA GLY A 239 19.17 4.32 -6.03
C GLY A 239 18.72 4.92 -7.37
N ILE A 240 17.70 4.36 -8.04
CA ILE A 240 17.30 4.83 -9.38
C ILE A 240 16.75 6.27 -9.40
N ALA A 241 16.20 6.74 -8.28
CA ALA A 241 15.63 8.08 -8.15
C ALA A 241 16.50 9.00 -7.24
N MET A 242 17.81 8.84 -7.30
CA MET A 242 18.77 9.75 -6.64
C MET A 242 18.85 11.08 -7.38
#